data_549104c27405a84b30a9eab13de3a78f
#
_entry.id   549104c27405a84b30a9eab13de3a78f
#
_cell.length_a   1.000
_cell.length_b   1.000
_cell.length_c   1.000
_cell.angle_alpha   90.00
_cell.angle_beta   90.00
_cell.angle_gamma   90.00
#
_symmetry.space_group_name_H-M   'P 1'
#
loop_
_entity.id
_entity.type
_entity.pdbx_description
1 polymer ?
#
loop_
_entity_poly.entity_id
_entity_poly.type
_entity_poly.pdbx_seq_one_letter_code
_entity_poly.pdbx_strand_id
1 'polypeptide(L)'
;MITWKLDQSITPGTSLRGKITASFTELVEVFGEPNIGACDKVFNEWAIEFRVPVDDDGMGDVDDYDSIDATIYDWKENWGGASRVGDYVWHIGGHNHQAVELVYEALGK
;
A
#
# COMPACT_ATOMS: atom_id res chain seq x y z
N MET A 1 -7.05 -15.62 3.86
CA MET A 1 -5.78 -15.10 3.33
C MET A 1 -6.05 -13.84 2.53
N ILE A 2 -5.33 -12.77 2.81
CA ILE A 2 -5.50 -11.52 2.07
C ILE A 2 -4.86 -11.61 0.68
N THR A 3 -5.44 -10.91 -0.26
CA THR A 3 -4.86 -10.70 -1.59
C THR A 3 -4.85 -9.21 -1.87
N TRP A 4 -4.16 -8.80 -2.93
CA TRP A 4 -4.09 -7.39 -3.31
C TRP A 4 -3.80 -7.24 -4.79
N LYS A 5 -4.11 -6.05 -5.30
CA LYS A 5 -3.75 -5.65 -6.66
C LYS A 5 -3.45 -4.17 -6.68
N LEU A 6 -2.68 -3.72 -7.65
CA LEU A 6 -2.45 -2.30 -7.86
C LEU A 6 -3.66 -1.68 -8.56
N ASP A 7 -4.10 -0.51 -8.08
CA ASP A 7 -5.26 0.18 -8.65
C ASP A 7 -5.11 1.69 -8.43
N GLN A 8 -4.82 2.42 -9.48
CA GLN A 8 -4.62 3.87 -9.42
C GLN A 8 -5.87 4.63 -9.00
N SER A 9 -7.04 4.06 -9.20
CA SER A 9 -8.31 4.75 -8.95
C SER A 9 -8.62 4.95 -7.47
N ILE A 10 -7.86 4.29 -6.58
CA ILE A 10 -8.17 4.30 -5.14
C ILE A 10 -7.56 5.48 -4.39
N THR A 11 -6.72 6.30 -5.03
CA THR A 11 -6.00 7.37 -4.32
C THR A 11 -6.88 8.50 -3.78
N PRO A 12 -7.99 8.89 -4.44
CA PRO A 12 -8.83 9.96 -3.89
C PRO A 12 -9.38 9.62 -2.52
N GLY A 13 -9.29 10.58 -1.60
CA GLY A 13 -9.83 10.41 -0.25
C GLY A 13 -8.92 9.72 0.74
N THR A 14 -7.75 9.20 0.30
CA THR A 14 -6.79 8.62 1.23
C THR A 14 -6.01 9.72 1.94
N SER A 15 -5.59 9.45 3.18
CA SER A 15 -4.75 10.36 3.95
C SER A 15 -3.73 9.57 4.75
N LEU A 16 -2.70 10.27 5.25
CA LEU A 16 -1.64 9.62 6.02
C LEU A 16 -2.22 8.90 7.24
N ARG A 17 -1.89 7.60 7.37
CA ARG A 17 -2.33 6.77 8.49
C ARG A 17 -1.16 6.20 9.30
N GLY A 18 0.00 6.02 8.69
CA GLY A 18 1.15 5.45 9.37
C GLY A 18 2.38 5.46 8.50
N LYS A 19 3.41 4.74 8.95
CA LYS A 19 4.69 4.66 8.25
C LYS A 19 5.24 3.24 8.37
N ILE A 20 6.11 2.88 7.43
CA ILE A 20 6.79 1.58 7.46
C ILE A 20 8.21 1.75 6.93
N THR A 21 9.16 1.07 7.58
CA THR A 21 10.54 1.03 7.09
C THR A 21 10.71 -0.19 6.21
N ALA A 22 11.07 0.04 4.95
CA ALA A 22 11.28 -1.02 3.98
C ALA A 22 12.17 -0.51 2.85
N SER A 23 12.82 -1.42 2.12
CA SER A 23 13.57 -1.02 0.93
C SER A 23 12.64 -0.95 -0.27
N PHE A 24 13.02 -0.14 -1.27
CA PHE A 24 12.30 -0.07 -2.54
C PHE A 24 12.19 -1.46 -3.17
N THR A 25 13.29 -2.23 -3.15
CA THR A 25 13.33 -3.59 -3.71
C THR A 25 12.31 -4.50 -3.02
N GLU A 26 12.20 -4.41 -1.72
CA GLU A 26 11.24 -5.20 -0.94
C GLU A 26 9.81 -4.89 -1.36
N LEU A 27 9.49 -3.60 -1.55
CA LEU A 27 8.16 -3.19 -1.99
C LEU A 27 7.86 -3.68 -3.40
N VAL A 28 8.84 -3.62 -4.30
CA VAL A 28 8.68 -4.13 -5.67
C VAL A 28 8.47 -5.64 -5.69
N GLU A 29 9.19 -6.37 -4.84
CA GLU A 29 9.03 -7.83 -4.77
C GLU A 29 7.62 -8.24 -4.32
N VAL A 30 7.02 -7.48 -3.43
CA VAL A 30 5.70 -7.80 -2.88
C VAL A 30 4.57 -7.22 -3.72
N PHE A 31 4.68 -5.95 -4.11
CA PHE A 31 3.58 -5.22 -4.75
C PHE A 31 3.78 -4.96 -6.24
N GLY A 32 4.99 -5.14 -6.77
CA GLY A 32 5.33 -4.76 -8.14
C GLY A 32 5.84 -3.34 -8.21
N GLU A 33 6.01 -2.82 -9.42
CA GLU A 33 6.50 -1.47 -9.63
C GLU A 33 5.48 -0.42 -9.16
N PRO A 34 5.93 0.78 -8.73
CA PRO A 34 5.00 1.85 -8.39
C PRO A 34 4.06 2.14 -9.56
N ASN A 35 2.78 2.31 -9.27
CA ASN A 35 1.76 2.51 -10.31
C ASN A 35 1.23 3.93 -10.38
N ILE A 36 1.69 4.83 -9.53
CA ILE A 36 1.33 6.25 -9.56
C ILE A 36 2.58 7.03 -9.99
N GLY A 37 2.42 7.91 -10.98
CA GLY A 37 3.50 8.75 -11.46
C GLY A 37 3.91 9.81 -10.45
N ALA A 38 5.10 10.38 -10.65
CA ALA A 38 5.62 11.44 -9.79
C ALA A 38 4.70 12.64 -9.80
N CYS A 39 4.54 13.27 -8.64
CA CYS A 39 3.80 14.51 -8.49
C CYS A 39 4.57 15.45 -7.57
N ASP A 40 3.95 16.56 -7.16
CA ASP A 40 4.61 17.69 -6.51
C ASP A 40 5.57 17.28 -5.36
N LYS A 41 5.15 16.38 -4.49
CA LYS A 41 5.93 16.01 -3.29
C LYS A 41 6.24 14.53 -3.21
N VAL A 42 5.88 13.75 -4.22
CA VAL A 42 5.99 12.29 -4.23
C VAL A 42 6.62 11.84 -5.53
N PHE A 43 7.68 11.05 -5.46
CA PHE A 43 8.34 10.48 -6.64
C PHE A 43 7.93 9.05 -6.91
N ASN A 44 7.69 8.26 -5.85
CA ASN A 44 7.34 6.85 -5.99
C ASN A 44 6.13 6.58 -5.12
N GLU A 45 5.08 6.03 -5.72
CA GLU A 45 3.85 5.73 -4.99
C GLU A 45 3.20 4.46 -5.52
N TRP A 46 2.73 3.63 -4.61
CA TRP A 46 1.90 2.47 -4.90
C TRP A 46 0.49 2.75 -4.41
N ALA A 47 -0.49 2.47 -5.26
CA ALA A 47 -1.91 2.49 -4.87
C ALA A 47 -2.41 1.05 -4.96
N ILE A 48 -2.87 0.52 -3.83
CA ILE A 48 -3.12 -0.91 -3.66
C ILE A 48 -4.53 -1.12 -3.12
N GLU A 49 -5.27 -2.02 -3.75
CA GLU A 49 -6.54 -2.50 -3.20
C GLU A 49 -6.27 -3.85 -2.53
N PHE A 50 -6.43 -3.91 -1.22
CA PHE A 50 -6.40 -5.16 -0.48
C PHE A 50 -7.78 -5.78 -0.44
N ARG A 51 -7.84 -7.10 -0.57
CA ARG A 51 -9.06 -7.87 -0.46
C ARG A 51 -8.94 -8.82 0.71
N VAL A 52 -9.78 -8.57 1.71
CA VAL A 52 -9.79 -9.34 2.95
C VAL A 52 -11.01 -10.25 2.93
N PRO A 53 -10.84 -11.58 2.92
CA PRO A 53 -11.99 -12.48 2.92
C PRO A 53 -12.90 -12.22 4.12
N VAL A 54 -14.20 -12.21 3.86
CA VAL A 54 -15.20 -12.08 4.91
C VAL A 54 -15.46 -13.46 5.50
N ASP A 55 -15.29 -13.60 6.82
CA ASP A 55 -15.60 -14.83 7.53
C ASP A 55 -17.09 -14.82 7.86
N ASP A 56 -17.84 -15.72 7.27
CA ASP A 56 -19.28 -15.69 7.23
C ASP A 56 -19.88 -17.01 7.72
N ASP A 57 -19.33 -17.58 8.75
CA ASP A 57 -19.86 -18.80 9.42
C ASP A 57 -20.11 -19.96 8.48
N GLY A 58 -19.45 -19.99 7.34
CA GLY A 58 -19.60 -21.05 6.36
C GLY A 58 -20.86 -20.95 5.50
N MET A 59 -21.62 -19.87 5.64
CA MET A 59 -22.82 -19.62 4.86
C MET A 59 -22.59 -18.67 3.71
N GLY A 60 -21.45 -17.97 3.70
CA GLY A 60 -21.17 -16.94 2.73
C GLY A 60 -20.65 -17.48 1.41
N ASP A 61 -20.65 -16.57 0.46
CA ASP A 61 -20.02 -16.80 -0.82
C ASP A 61 -18.51 -16.77 -0.64
N VAL A 62 -17.80 -17.76 -1.18
CA VAL A 62 -16.33 -17.83 -1.09
C VAL A 62 -15.65 -16.64 -1.76
N ASP A 63 -16.37 -15.91 -2.61
CA ASP A 63 -15.84 -14.74 -3.29
C ASP A 63 -16.08 -13.42 -2.53
N ASP A 64 -16.76 -13.48 -1.38
CA ASP A 64 -17.00 -12.28 -0.58
C ASP A 64 -15.72 -11.80 0.07
N TYR A 65 -15.48 -10.50 -0.02
CA TYR A 65 -14.34 -9.86 0.60
C TYR A 65 -14.62 -8.40 0.91
N ASP A 66 -13.89 -7.85 1.88
CA ASP A 66 -13.83 -6.41 2.13
C ASP A 66 -12.70 -5.82 1.32
N SER A 67 -12.96 -4.68 0.68
CA SER A 67 -11.96 -3.95 -0.09
C SER A 67 -11.40 -2.83 0.77
N ILE A 68 -10.08 -2.85 1.01
CA ILE A 68 -9.38 -1.86 1.82
C ILE A 68 -8.32 -1.21 0.95
N ASP A 69 -8.41 0.09 0.79
CA ASP A 69 -7.48 0.85 -0.04
C ASP A 69 -6.29 1.34 0.77
N ALA A 70 -5.09 1.20 0.22
CA ALA A 70 -3.87 1.68 0.85
C ALA A 70 -2.96 2.30 -0.19
N THR A 71 -2.20 3.33 0.23
CA THR A 71 -1.13 3.88 -0.59
C THR A 71 0.18 3.79 0.18
N ILE A 72 1.29 3.62 -0.54
CA ILE A 72 2.63 3.67 0.02
C ILE A 72 3.40 4.66 -0.82
N TYR A 73 4.04 5.66 -0.19
CA TYR A 73 4.68 6.72 -0.95
C TYR A 73 5.87 7.32 -0.20
N ASP A 74 6.85 7.84 -0.98
CA ASP A 74 7.90 8.68 -0.45
C ASP A 74 7.36 10.11 -0.26
N TRP A 75 8.09 10.98 0.47
CA TRP A 75 7.55 12.28 0.80
C TRP A 75 8.63 13.35 0.82
N LYS A 76 8.46 14.37 -0.01
CA LYS A 76 9.31 15.56 -0.03
C LYS A 76 10.81 15.28 -0.22
N GLU A 77 11.13 14.24 -1.00
CA GLU A 77 12.52 13.96 -1.33
C GLU A 77 13.06 14.92 -2.38
N ASN A 78 14.39 15.10 -2.44
CA ASN A 78 15.01 15.99 -3.42
C ASN A 78 15.03 15.38 -4.83
N TRP A 79 14.96 14.03 -4.91
CA TRP A 79 15.00 13.33 -6.19
C TRP A 79 14.43 11.93 -6.00
N GLY A 80 13.97 11.34 -7.12
CA GLY A 80 13.23 10.08 -7.08
C GLY A 80 14.01 8.87 -6.61
N GLY A 81 15.35 8.92 -6.67
CA GLY A 81 16.17 7.82 -6.21
C GLY A 81 16.45 7.80 -4.71
N ALA A 82 16.12 8.89 -3.99
CA ALA A 82 16.42 8.97 -2.56
C ALA A 82 15.75 7.84 -1.77
N SER A 83 14.50 7.51 -2.12
CA SER A 83 13.75 6.44 -1.45
C SER A 83 14.12 5.04 -1.94
N ARG A 84 14.99 4.95 -2.96
CA ARG A 84 15.39 3.67 -3.55
C ARG A 84 16.72 3.16 -3.02
N VAL A 85 17.37 3.91 -2.14
CA VAL A 85 18.70 3.60 -1.61
C VAL A 85 18.54 3.02 -0.21
N GLY A 86 18.69 1.70 -0.07
CA GLY A 86 18.60 1.04 1.23
C GLY A 86 17.21 1.14 1.84
N ASP A 87 17.15 0.99 3.16
CA ASP A 87 15.88 1.11 3.88
C ASP A 87 15.42 2.57 3.93
N TYR A 88 14.14 2.75 3.77
CA TYR A 88 13.51 4.07 3.76
C TYR A 88 12.24 4.01 4.60
N VAL A 89 11.87 5.12 5.23
CA VAL A 89 10.63 5.23 5.99
C VAL A 89 9.54 5.73 5.04
N TRP A 90 8.72 4.81 4.57
CA TRP A 90 7.62 5.12 3.65
C TRP A 90 6.39 5.57 4.40
N HIS A 91 5.64 6.51 3.82
CA HIS A 91 4.34 6.90 4.34
C HIS A 91 3.29 5.91 3.85
N ILE A 92 2.32 5.59 4.70
CA ILE A 92 1.18 4.75 4.35
C ILE A 92 -0.08 5.60 4.45
N GLY A 93 -0.82 5.70 3.35
CA GLY A 93 -2.10 6.38 3.31
C GLY A 93 -3.25 5.38 3.23
N GLY A 94 -4.44 5.84 3.58
CA GLY A 94 -5.64 5.01 3.49
C GLY A 94 -6.84 5.74 4.07
N HIS A 95 -7.96 5.03 4.14
CA HIS A 95 -9.19 5.58 4.72
C HIS A 95 -9.27 5.33 6.22
N ASN A 96 -8.53 4.34 6.73
CA ASN A 96 -8.47 4.02 8.15
C ASN A 96 -7.16 3.29 8.47
N HIS A 97 -6.97 2.97 9.76
CA HIS A 97 -5.73 2.34 10.23
C HIS A 97 -5.54 0.91 9.71
N GLN A 98 -6.59 0.25 9.27
CA GLN A 98 -6.50 -1.11 8.73
C GLN A 98 -5.57 -1.16 7.51
N ALA A 99 -5.48 -0.07 6.74
CA ALA A 99 -4.55 0.01 5.62
C ALA A 99 -3.10 -0.22 6.09
N VAL A 100 -2.73 0.35 7.24
CA VAL A 100 -1.38 0.17 7.81
C VAL A 100 -1.15 -1.29 8.18
N GLU A 101 -2.12 -1.89 8.87
CA GLU A 101 -2.00 -3.29 9.30
C GLU A 101 -1.82 -4.23 8.11
N LEU A 102 -2.57 -4.00 7.03
CA LEU A 102 -2.49 -4.85 5.84
C LEU A 102 -1.17 -4.70 5.10
N VAL A 103 -0.62 -3.48 5.04
CA VAL A 103 0.70 -3.28 4.45
C VAL A 103 1.77 -4.03 5.24
N TYR A 104 1.72 -3.96 6.56
CA TYR A 104 2.65 -4.70 7.42
C TYR A 104 2.50 -6.21 7.21
N GLU A 105 1.27 -6.70 7.15
CA GLU A 105 1.02 -8.13 6.95
C GLU A 105 1.55 -8.60 5.60
N ALA A 106 1.31 -7.84 4.54
CA ALA A 106 1.76 -8.21 3.20
C ALA A 106 3.29 -8.29 3.12
N LEU A 107 3.99 -7.43 3.86
CA LEU A 107 5.46 -7.41 3.88
C LEU A 107 6.05 -8.37 4.91
N GLY A 108 5.23 -9.04 5.69
CA GLY A 108 5.72 -9.97 6.72
C GLY A 108 6.34 -9.26 7.92
N LYS A 109 5.89 -8.06 8.19
CA LYS A 109 6.41 -7.22 9.29
C LYS A 109 5.36 -6.99 10.41
#